data_b539a43c8e6331e3e8fab8432ba23830
#
_entry.id   b539a43c8e6331e3e8fab8432ba23830
#
_cell.length_a   1.000
_cell.length_b   1.000
_cell.length_c   1.000
_cell.angle_alpha   90.00
_cell.angle_beta   90.00
_cell.angle_gamma   90.00
#
_symmetry.space_group_name_H-M   'P 1'
#
loop_
_entity.id
_entity.type
_entity.pdbx_description
1 polymer ?
#
loop_
_entity_poly.entity_id
_entity_poly.type
_entity_poly.pdbx_seq_one_letter_code
_entity_poly.pdbx_strand_id
1 'polypeptide(L)'
;AKELPERGADRASFIEFLNDICRLDTNKQLYELIWKTYPQSIRVMLDNRYIFQPFWDHQNGKIGENIWQEDFAKANKRAFNALAEQDTHAVLMVIFDRLYTLRNQIVHGGATYESRLNRSQLKDGCQILLSIIPSIIQVILNNPTHNWGKPFYPVVT
;
A
#
# COMPACT_ATOMS: atom_id res chain seq x y z
N ALA A 1 -2.85 12.73 20.06
CA ALA A 1 -2.23 13.67 19.13
C ALA A 1 -3.25 13.95 18.03
N LYS A 2 -3.63 15.22 17.85
CA LYS A 2 -4.47 15.64 16.71
C LYS A 2 -3.72 15.25 15.44
N GLU A 3 -4.31 14.38 14.62
CA GLU A 3 -3.84 14.22 13.24
C GLU A 3 -3.85 15.58 12.58
N LEU A 4 -2.70 15.98 12.06
CA LEU A 4 -2.62 17.22 11.30
C LEU A 4 -3.58 17.13 10.12
N PRO A 5 -4.35 18.19 9.80
CA PRO A 5 -5.31 18.20 8.70
C PRO A 5 -4.69 17.80 7.34
N GLU A 6 -3.39 18.02 7.16
CA GLU A 6 -2.60 17.66 5.98
C GLU A 6 -2.57 16.16 5.67
N ARG A 7 -2.50 15.28 6.70
CA ARG A 7 -2.45 13.82 6.46
C ARG A 7 -3.74 13.26 5.86
N GLY A 8 -4.88 13.80 6.21
CA GLY A 8 -6.17 13.38 5.63
C GLY A 8 -6.31 13.79 4.18
N ALA A 9 -5.88 15.00 3.83
CA ALA A 9 -5.88 15.51 2.46
C ALA A 9 -4.90 14.74 1.57
N ASP A 10 -3.69 14.46 2.07
CA ASP A 10 -2.68 13.66 1.35
C ASP A 10 -3.17 12.24 1.06
N ARG A 11 -3.85 11.60 2.03
CA ARG A 11 -4.42 10.27 1.82
C ARG A 11 -5.54 10.29 0.79
N ALA A 12 -6.45 11.25 0.84
CA ALA A 12 -7.53 11.39 -0.14
C ALA A 12 -6.99 11.60 -1.56
N SER A 13 -5.98 12.47 -1.70
CA SER A 13 -5.31 12.72 -2.99
C SER A 13 -4.60 11.46 -3.52
N PHE A 14 -4.00 10.68 -2.64
CA PHE A 14 -3.35 9.42 -3.02
C PHE A 14 -4.37 8.36 -3.48
N ILE A 15 -5.53 8.26 -2.82
CA ILE A 15 -6.62 7.37 -3.22
C ILE A 15 -7.11 7.74 -4.62
N GLU A 16 -7.34 9.03 -4.86
CA GLU A 16 -7.77 9.55 -6.15
C GLU A 16 -6.73 9.28 -7.25
N PHE A 17 -5.45 9.53 -6.95
CA PHE A 17 -4.35 9.23 -7.86
C PHE A 17 -4.31 7.75 -8.24
N LEU A 18 -4.39 6.82 -7.29
CA LEU A 18 -4.41 5.38 -7.59
C LEU A 18 -5.66 4.96 -8.38
N ASN A 19 -6.81 5.59 -8.12
CA ASN A 19 -8.01 5.34 -8.89
C ASN A 19 -7.83 5.75 -10.35
N ASP A 20 -7.25 6.92 -10.60
CA ASP A 20 -6.95 7.40 -11.94
C ASP A 20 -5.93 6.50 -12.65
N ILE A 21 -4.87 6.08 -11.96
CA ILE A 21 -3.89 5.12 -12.49
C ILE A 21 -4.57 3.83 -12.94
N CYS A 22 -5.42 3.22 -12.09
CA CYS A 22 -6.14 1.99 -12.45
C CYS A 22 -7.09 2.19 -13.63
N ARG A 23 -7.80 3.31 -13.66
CA ARG A 23 -8.74 3.66 -14.75
C ARG A 23 -8.05 3.88 -16.09
N LEU A 24 -6.85 4.47 -16.07
CA LEU A 24 -6.07 4.81 -17.26
C LEU A 24 -5.09 3.69 -17.68
N ASP A 25 -4.99 2.61 -16.91
CA ASP A 25 -4.18 1.43 -17.24
C ASP A 25 -4.87 0.57 -18.33
N THR A 26 -4.94 1.11 -19.53
CA THR A 26 -5.58 0.43 -20.67
C THR A 26 -4.88 -0.86 -21.07
N ASN A 27 -3.58 -0.98 -20.84
CA ASN A 27 -2.78 -2.17 -21.08
C ASN A 27 -2.89 -3.22 -19.97
N LYS A 28 -3.65 -2.93 -18.90
CA LYS A 28 -3.86 -3.83 -17.75
C LYS A 28 -2.56 -4.31 -17.09
N GLN A 29 -1.53 -3.47 -17.08
CA GLN A 29 -0.22 -3.82 -16.51
C GLN A 29 -0.30 -4.08 -15.01
N LEU A 30 -1.01 -3.23 -14.26
CA LEU A 30 -1.22 -3.40 -12.82
C LEU A 30 -2.10 -4.62 -12.51
N TYR A 31 -3.12 -4.86 -13.30
CA TYR A 31 -3.95 -6.06 -13.23
C TYR A 31 -3.10 -7.34 -13.39
N GLU A 32 -2.25 -7.39 -14.41
CA GLU A 32 -1.36 -8.54 -14.67
C GLU A 32 -0.38 -8.77 -13.51
N LEU A 33 0.19 -7.71 -12.93
CA LEU A 33 1.10 -7.81 -11.79
C LEU A 33 0.41 -8.43 -10.56
N ILE A 34 -0.78 -7.97 -10.24
CA ILE A 34 -1.52 -8.39 -9.05
C ILE A 34 -2.05 -9.82 -9.22
N TRP A 35 -2.64 -10.12 -10.37
CA TRP A 35 -3.41 -11.35 -10.55
C TRP A 35 -2.62 -12.50 -11.15
N LYS A 36 -1.53 -12.22 -11.87
CA LYS A 36 -0.73 -13.25 -12.55
C LYS A 36 0.71 -13.35 -12.06
N THR A 37 1.35 -12.23 -11.74
CA THR A 37 2.78 -12.23 -11.39
C THR A 37 3.02 -12.44 -9.90
N TYR A 38 2.30 -11.73 -9.02
CA TYR A 38 2.52 -11.73 -7.57
C TYR A 38 1.33 -12.17 -6.71
N PRO A 39 0.41 -13.03 -7.14
CA PRO A 39 -0.81 -13.31 -6.38
C PRO A 39 -0.52 -13.94 -5.00
N GLN A 40 0.49 -14.80 -4.90
CA GLN A 40 0.85 -15.44 -3.64
C GLN A 40 1.54 -14.47 -2.66
N SER A 41 2.50 -13.69 -3.13
CA SER A 41 3.19 -12.69 -2.31
C SER A 41 2.21 -11.65 -1.76
N ILE A 42 1.23 -11.25 -2.56
CA ILE A 42 0.16 -10.34 -2.15
C ILE A 42 -0.70 -10.97 -1.06
N ARG A 43 -1.16 -12.22 -1.23
CA ARG A 43 -1.96 -12.92 -0.22
C ARG A 43 -1.22 -13.03 1.11
N VAL A 44 0.04 -13.43 1.10
CA VAL A 44 0.89 -13.51 2.29
C VAL A 44 1.04 -12.13 2.95
N MET A 45 1.24 -11.08 2.17
CA MET A 45 1.31 -9.71 2.68
C MET A 45 0.00 -9.26 3.34
N LEU A 46 -1.14 -9.55 2.73
CA LEU A 46 -2.45 -9.17 3.27
C LEU A 46 -2.75 -9.87 4.60
N ASP A 47 -2.30 -11.10 4.78
CA ASP A 47 -2.53 -11.90 6.00
C ASP A 47 -1.47 -11.68 7.09
N ASN A 48 -0.48 -10.84 6.85
CA ASN A 48 0.58 -10.59 7.80
C ASN A 48 0.22 -9.48 8.80
N ARG A 49 -0.06 -9.87 10.07
CA ARG A 49 -0.35 -8.92 11.15
C ARG A 49 0.80 -7.97 11.48
N TYR A 50 2.04 -8.40 11.25
CA TYR A 50 3.23 -7.60 11.58
C TYR A 50 3.47 -6.41 10.64
N ILE A 51 2.75 -6.32 9.55
CA ILE A 51 2.71 -5.15 8.67
C ILE A 51 1.34 -4.45 8.69
N PHE A 52 0.59 -4.64 9.79
CA PHE A 52 -0.70 -4.01 10.04
C PHE A 52 -0.56 -2.99 11.19
N GLN A 53 -0.78 -1.72 10.92
CA GLN A 53 -0.52 -0.63 11.86
C GLN A 53 -1.24 -0.79 13.22
N PRO A 54 -2.53 -1.17 13.29
CA PRO A 54 -3.22 -1.33 14.57
C PRO A 54 -2.60 -2.40 15.49
N PHE A 55 -1.94 -3.43 14.95
CA PHE A 55 -1.16 -4.37 15.77
C PHE A 55 -0.07 -3.66 16.56
N TRP A 56 0.68 -2.76 15.93
CA TRP A 56 1.73 -1.98 16.58
C TRP A 56 1.19 -0.91 17.52
N ASP A 57 0.02 -0.33 17.21
CA ASP A 57 -0.66 0.60 18.10
C ASP A 57 -1.08 -0.09 19.40
N HIS A 58 -1.49 -1.36 19.33
CA HIS A 58 -1.71 -2.18 20.51
C HIS A 58 -0.40 -2.45 21.27
N GLN A 59 0.67 -2.89 20.59
CA GLN A 59 1.97 -3.13 21.24
C GLN A 59 2.52 -1.88 21.95
N ASN A 60 2.20 -0.71 21.43
CA ASN A 60 2.56 0.58 22.02
C ASN A 60 1.54 1.10 23.08
N GLY A 61 0.56 0.29 23.46
CA GLY A 61 -0.43 0.62 24.49
C GLY A 61 -1.45 1.68 24.09
N LYS A 62 -1.60 1.98 22.79
CA LYS A 62 -2.54 2.99 22.29
C LYS A 62 -3.96 2.47 22.16
N ILE A 63 -4.15 1.19 21.87
CA ILE A 63 -5.44 0.53 21.71
C ILE A 63 -5.48 -0.82 22.40
N GLY A 64 -6.69 -1.32 22.74
CA GLY A 64 -6.87 -2.62 23.36
C GLY A 64 -6.65 -3.79 22.40
N GLU A 65 -6.38 -4.98 22.96
CA GLU A 65 -6.12 -6.19 22.18
C GLU A 65 -7.29 -6.55 21.25
N ASN A 66 -8.51 -6.54 21.76
CA ASN A 66 -9.69 -6.89 20.99
C ASN A 66 -9.91 -5.95 19.79
N ILE A 67 -9.51 -4.67 19.92
CA ILE A 67 -9.70 -3.66 18.88
C ILE A 67 -8.85 -3.98 17.67
N TRP A 68 -7.55 -4.25 17.85
CA TRP A 68 -6.69 -4.56 16.70
C TRP A 68 -7.04 -5.89 16.04
N GLN A 69 -7.48 -6.88 16.83
CA GLN A 69 -7.89 -8.19 16.30
C GLN A 69 -9.16 -8.08 15.43
N GLU A 70 -10.16 -7.33 15.91
CA GLU A 70 -11.36 -7.05 15.13
C GLU A 70 -11.05 -6.26 13.85
N ASP A 71 -10.21 -5.24 13.96
CA ASP A 71 -9.80 -4.42 12.81
C ASP A 71 -9.02 -5.24 11.79
N PHE A 72 -8.15 -6.14 12.25
CA PHE A 72 -7.41 -7.05 11.37
C PHE A 72 -8.35 -8.03 10.66
N ALA A 73 -9.30 -8.63 11.37
CA ALA A 73 -10.29 -9.53 10.77
C ALA A 73 -11.17 -8.80 9.73
N LYS A 74 -11.61 -7.57 10.03
CA LYS A 74 -12.37 -6.73 9.09
C LYS A 74 -11.54 -6.33 7.87
N ALA A 75 -10.26 -5.96 8.07
CA ALA A 75 -9.35 -5.59 6.99
C ALA A 75 -9.07 -6.79 6.08
N ASN A 76 -8.80 -7.96 6.64
CA ASN A 76 -8.60 -9.19 5.89
C ASN A 76 -9.84 -9.57 5.08
N LYS A 77 -11.02 -9.53 5.69
CA LYS A 77 -12.27 -9.82 4.97
C LYS A 77 -12.46 -8.89 3.77
N ARG A 78 -12.22 -7.59 3.94
CA ARG A 78 -12.30 -6.61 2.83
C ARG A 78 -11.27 -6.89 1.75
N ALA A 79 -10.03 -7.18 2.15
CA ALA A 79 -8.95 -7.49 1.22
C ALA A 79 -9.23 -8.77 0.42
N PHE A 80 -9.69 -9.84 1.07
CA PHE A 80 -10.04 -11.09 0.38
C PHE A 80 -11.28 -10.95 -0.50
N ASN A 81 -12.26 -10.13 -0.14
CA ASN A 81 -13.38 -9.78 -1.01
C ASN A 81 -12.89 -9.04 -2.26
N ALA A 82 -12.03 -8.02 -2.09
CA ALA A 82 -11.44 -7.30 -3.21
C ALA A 82 -10.62 -8.22 -4.13
N LEU A 83 -9.92 -9.21 -3.57
CA LEU A 83 -9.24 -10.25 -4.35
C LEU A 83 -10.24 -11.11 -5.13
N ALA A 84 -11.35 -11.53 -4.51
CA ALA A 84 -12.36 -12.36 -5.16
C ALA A 84 -13.09 -11.62 -6.28
N GLU A 85 -13.36 -10.33 -6.08
CA GLU A 85 -14.02 -9.45 -7.05
C GLU A 85 -13.05 -8.89 -8.11
N GLN A 86 -11.75 -9.18 -8.00
CA GLN A 86 -10.68 -8.63 -8.84
C GLN A 86 -10.68 -7.10 -8.88
N ASP A 87 -10.98 -6.47 -7.74
CA ASP A 87 -10.90 -5.02 -7.56
C ASP A 87 -9.43 -4.58 -7.41
N THR A 88 -8.79 -4.27 -8.52
CA THR A 88 -7.38 -3.88 -8.59
C THR A 88 -7.08 -2.65 -7.74
N HIS A 89 -7.92 -1.63 -7.76
CA HIS A 89 -7.76 -0.41 -6.96
C HIS A 89 -7.77 -0.71 -5.46
N ALA A 90 -8.78 -1.45 -4.98
CA ALA A 90 -8.90 -1.80 -3.57
C ALA A 90 -7.70 -2.65 -3.10
N VAL A 91 -7.24 -3.60 -3.90
CA VAL A 91 -6.06 -4.41 -3.59
C VAL A 91 -4.80 -3.57 -3.54
N LEU A 92 -4.58 -2.66 -4.48
CA LEU A 92 -3.45 -1.73 -4.48
C LEU A 92 -3.44 -0.84 -3.24
N MET A 93 -4.59 -0.31 -2.83
CA MET A 93 -4.70 0.49 -1.61
C MET A 93 -4.22 -0.29 -0.38
N VAL A 94 -4.63 -1.55 -0.24
CA VAL A 94 -4.19 -2.38 0.89
C VAL A 94 -2.69 -2.68 0.80
N ILE A 95 -2.16 -2.98 -0.38
CA ILE A 95 -0.72 -3.20 -0.59
C ILE A 95 0.07 -1.98 -0.14
N PHE A 96 -0.30 -0.78 -0.55
CA PHE A 96 0.39 0.44 -0.15
C PHE A 96 0.28 0.73 1.34
N ASP A 97 -0.86 0.48 1.98
CA ASP A 97 -1.01 0.59 3.43
C ASP A 97 -0.05 -0.37 4.18
N ARG A 98 0.08 -1.61 3.71
CA ARG A 98 1.00 -2.59 4.27
C ARG A 98 2.47 -2.19 4.07
N LEU A 99 2.82 -1.74 2.87
CA LEU A 99 4.17 -1.27 2.55
C LEU A 99 4.53 -0.02 3.36
N TYR A 100 3.59 0.87 3.60
CA TYR A 100 3.81 2.05 4.44
C TYR A 100 4.11 1.66 5.90
N THR A 101 3.38 0.70 6.46
CA THR A 101 3.67 0.16 7.80
C THR A 101 5.05 -0.49 7.85
N LEU A 102 5.40 -1.29 6.85
CA LEU A 102 6.71 -1.93 6.74
C LEU A 102 7.85 -0.88 6.67
N ARG A 103 7.67 0.16 5.85
CA ARG A 103 8.60 1.29 5.78
C ARG A 103 8.78 1.97 7.14
N ASN A 104 7.69 2.20 7.87
CA ASN A 104 7.75 2.83 9.19
C ASN A 104 8.53 1.98 10.19
N GLN A 105 8.40 0.66 10.14
CA GLN A 105 9.20 -0.26 10.98
C GLN A 105 10.70 -0.13 10.69
N ILE A 106 11.08 0.00 9.42
CA ILE A 106 12.49 0.17 9.03
C ILE A 106 13.03 1.50 9.55
N VAL A 107 12.29 2.59 9.36
CA VAL A 107 12.75 3.94 9.69
C VAL A 107 12.76 4.19 11.20
N HIS A 108 11.81 3.64 11.93
CA HIS A 108 11.62 3.90 13.36
C HIS A 108 12.12 2.77 14.28
N GLY A 109 12.87 1.80 13.75
CA GLY A 109 13.59 0.81 14.53
C GLY A 109 12.81 -0.44 14.94
N GLY A 110 11.60 -0.67 14.42
CA GLY A 110 10.84 -1.90 14.63
C GLY A 110 11.40 -3.11 13.87
N ALA A 111 12.20 -2.88 12.84
CA ALA A 111 12.95 -3.88 12.10
C ALA A 111 14.45 -3.66 12.34
N THR A 112 15.04 -4.42 13.26
CA THR A 112 16.47 -4.36 13.52
C THR A 112 17.28 -5.08 12.44
N TYR A 113 18.54 -4.68 12.23
CA TYR A 113 19.43 -5.16 11.18
C TYR A 113 19.52 -6.69 11.09
N GLU A 114 19.48 -7.41 12.21
CA GLU A 114 19.53 -8.87 12.24
C GLU A 114 18.20 -9.56 12.54
N SER A 115 17.10 -8.81 12.64
CA SER A 115 15.77 -9.38 12.88
C SER A 115 15.34 -10.21 11.68
N ARG A 116 14.91 -11.44 11.94
CA ARG A 116 14.30 -12.31 10.92
C ARG A 116 12.82 -11.94 10.67
N LEU A 117 12.24 -11.13 11.56
CA LEU A 117 10.85 -10.69 11.44
C LEU A 117 10.69 -9.81 10.19
N ASN A 118 9.73 -10.12 9.39
CA ASN A 118 9.38 -9.39 8.16
C ASN A 118 10.47 -9.33 7.07
N ARG A 119 11.55 -10.13 7.17
CA ARG A 119 12.60 -10.11 6.13
C ARG A 119 12.12 -10.62 4.78
N SER A 120 11.31 -11.69 4.79
CA SER A 120 10.68 -12.20 3.56
C SER A 120 9.67 -11.19 3.00
N GLN A 121 8.87 -10.57 3.86
CA GLN A 121 7.90 -9.54 3.48
C GLN A 121 8.58 -8.28 2.93
N LEU A 122 9.73 -7.91 3.50
CA LEU A 122 10.55 -6.81 2.97
C LEU A 122 11.06 -7.14 1.55
N LYS A 123 11.56 -8.34 1.32
CA LYS A 123 11.99 -8.80 0.01
C LYS A 123 10.84 -8.79 -0.99
N ASP A 124 9.71 -9.38 -0.63
CA ASP A 124 8.51 -9.45 -1.47
C ASP A 124 7.96 -8.04 -1.75
N GLY A 125 7.92 -7.18 -0.74
CA GLY A 125 7.52 -5.78 -0.87
C GLY A 125 8.40 -5.00 -1.84
N CYS A 126 9.73 -5.16 -1.76
CA CYS A 126 10.66 -4.54 -2.70
C CYS A 126 10.43 -5.04 -4.13
N GLN A 127 10.23 -6.34 -4.34
CA GLN A 127 9.96 -6.90 -5.67
C GLN A 127 8.64 -6.38 -6.25
N ILE A 128 7.60 -6.30 -5.45
CA ILE A 128 6.31 -5.74 -5.85
C ILE A 128 6.47 -4.27 -6.25
N LEU A 129 7.16 -3.45 -5.44
CA LEU A 129 7.39 -2.04 -5.75
C LEU A 129 8.22 -1.84 -7.01
N LEU A 130 9.27 -2.66 -7.21
CA LEU A 130 10.10 -2.61 -8.42
C LEU A 130 9.31 -2.90 -9.70
N SER A 131 8.17 -3.55 -9.60
CA SER A 131 7.28 -3.84 -10.72
C SER A 131 6.12 -2.83 -10.82
N ILE A 132 5.52 -2.44 -9.69
CA ILE A 132 4.37 -1.51 -9.66
C ILE A 132 4.81 -0.10 -10.07
N ILE A 133 5.92 0.41 -9.55
CA ILE A 133 6.35 1.79 -9.80
C ILE A 133 6.62 2.05 -11.30
N PRO A 134 7.38 1.22 -12.03
CA PRO A 134 7.53 1.39 -13.48
C PRO A 134 6.20 1.33 -14.24
N SER A 135 5.27 0.46 -13.82
CA SER A 135 3.96 0.37 -14.45
C SER A 135 3.12 1.63 -14.22
N ILE A 136 3.16 2.21 -13.03
CA ILE A 136 2.52 3.50 -12.73
C ILE A 136 3.13 4.62 -13.61
N ILE A 137 4.45 4.69 -13.69
CA ILE A 137 5.16 5.66 -14.52
C ILE A 137 4.73 5.51 -15.99
N GLN A 138 4.62 4.27 -16.48
CA GLN A 138 4.19 4.02 -17.86
C GLN A 138 2.76 4.50 -18.11
N VAL A 139 1.84 4.31 -17.16
CA VAL A 139 0.46 4.83 -17.27
C VAL A 139 0.48 6.37 -17.34
N ILE A 140 1.28 7.03 -16.52
CA ILE A 140 1.42 8.50 -16.54
C ILE A 140 1.95 8.96 -17.90
N LEU A 141 3.01 8.33 -18.41
CA LEU A 141 3.62 8.68 -19.69
C LEU A 141 2.67 8.46 -20.88
N ASN A 142 1.82 7.44 -20.80
CA ASN A 142 0.83 7.14 -21.83
C ASN A 142 -0.37 8.11 -21.81
N ASN A 143 -0.52 8.91 -20.73
CA ASN A 143 -1.63 9.83 -20.54
C ASN A 143 -1.13 11.25 -20.19
N PRO A 144 -0.34 11.90 -21.08
CA PRO A 144 0.32 13.17 -20.76
C PRO A 144 -0.66 14.35 -20.65
N THR A 145 -1.87 14.23 -21.19
CA THR A 145 -2.90 15.27 -21.13
C THR A 145 -3.80 15.17 -19.91
N HIS A 146 -3.71 14.07 -19.14
CA HIS A 146 -4.44 13.93 -17.90
C HIS A 146 -3.89 14.89 -16.84
N ASN A 147 -4.77 15.46 -16.03
CA ASN A 147 -4.37 16.35 -14.94
C ASN A 147 -3.88 15.52 -13.74
N TRP A 148 -2.57 15.25 -13.68
CA TRP A 148 -1.91 14.53 -12.58
C TRP A 148 -1.66 15.39 -11.35
N GLY A 149 -2.12 16.63 -11.33
CA GLY A 149 -1.86 17.60 -10.28
C GLY A 149 -0.64 18.48 -10.56
N LYS A 150 -0.35 19.38 -9.65
CA LYS A 150 0.82 20.27 -9.73
C LYS A 150 2.02 19.61 -9.03
N PRO A 151 3.23 19.71 -9.58
CA PRO A 151 4.42 19.24 -8.90
C PRO A 151 4.61 20.02 -7.60
N PHE A 152 4.93 19.31 -6.52
CA PHE A 152 5.18 19.92 -5.21
C PHE A 152 6.42 20.83 -5.24
N TYR A 153 7.41 20.43 -6.04
CA TYR A 153 8.62 21.22 -6.35
C TYR A 153 8.59 21.65 -7.82
N PRO A 154 8.06 22.85 -8.14
CA PRO A 154 8.05 23.33 -9.51
C PRO A 154 9.47 23.57 -10.00
N VAL A 155 9.68 23.45 -11.33
CA VAL A 155 10.97 23.80 -11.94
C VAL A 155 11.21 25.29 -11.74
N VAL A 156 12.33 25.64 -11.12
CA VAL A 156 12.79 27.03 -10.96
C VAL A 156 13.74 27.30 -12.12
N THR A 157 13.39 28.25 -12.97
CA THR A 157 14.24 28.75 -14.09
C THR A 157 15.03 29.95 -13.64
#